data_b4dedd9faafc58267d4434efab35e365
#
_entry.id   b4dedd9faafc58267d4434efab35e365
#
_cell.length_a   1.000
_cell.length_b   1.000
_cell.length_c   1.000
_cell.angle_alpha   90.00
_cell.angle_beta   90.00
_cell.angle_gamma   90.00
#
_symmetry.space_group_name_H-M   'P 1'
#
loop_
_entity.id
_entity.type
_entity.pdbx_description
1 polymer ?
#
loop_
_entity_poly.entity_id
_entity_poly.type
_entity_poly.pdbx_seq_one_letter_code
_entity_poly.pdbx_strand_id
1 'polypeptide(L)'
;MVNLKQKLALRLNPIRFGASHFRRRLAYNDALPQISFLGFVSGVAAALVIVAFRSLFEMPLEHWLPGGTAESFENLDPIWYFFLPVIGGLLIGLWLMLFAPGERKAGVAHVMDRMAYHQAKMPIKNTIVQFIGGSLAILTGQSAGREGPAVHLGAAVSSQLASAFHLPNNSVRLMVGCGTAGAIAASFNTPMAGVIFAMEVVMLEYSIMGFTPVIIAAVTATLLHNNLYGAEMAFMAPDISMTDMREMPLILVYGVVLGAMAALFTKTVTSIQNFASQPVLARMLVAGTFTGALAYFVPQVMGMGTDSILMAIEGQYAIGLLVALAFAKLFATAISVGLGMPIGLIGPTLLMGACAGSALGHISGYILDGPTSDAGFYAMLGMGAMMSAVLQAPLAALIGLMELTHNPGIILPGMATIVIANISCSYFFKQDSVFVEVLRKQGLDYQANPITQALNHQGVISLMHDDVSHHYDDDIAGYLSVADIGVSWLIINNRDDQVDHVLYQSQINLDQSSSMGLIESAGSPTVAFGFCSSRATLKEAWDLCKKRDYKQLLITDVDGSIMGVLPVAEIVKYMQKD
;
A
#
# COMPACT_ATOMS: atom_id res chain seq x y z
N MET A 1 -3.43 -41.71 -36.89
CA MET A 1 -4.26 -40.61 -36.28
C MET A 1 -3.49 -40.00 -35.12
N VAL A 2 -2.79 -38.90 -35.33
CA VAL A 2 -2.10 -38.16 -34.27
C VAL A 2 -3.17 -37.51 -33.42
N ASN A 3 -3.22 -37.88 -32.14
CA ASN A 3 -4.24 -37.55 -31.18
C ASN A 3 -4.40 -36.01 -31.09
N LEU A 4 -5.63 -35.51 -31.12
CA LEU A 4 -5.98 -34.07 -31.07
C LEU A 4 -5.32 -33.39 -29.89
N LYS A 5 -5.11 -34.13 -28.77
CA LYS A 5 -4.36 -33.67 -27.56
C LYS A 5 -2.89 -33.37 -27.86
N GLN A 6 -2.21 -34.13 -28.75
CA GLN A 6 -0.82 -33.85 -29.13
C GLN A 6 -0.71 -32.62 -30.05
N LYS A 7 -1.68 -32.40 -30.96
CA LYS A 7 -1.73 -31.18 -31.78
C LYS A 7 -2.04 -29.91 -30.95
N LEU A 8 -2.89 -30.01 -29.93
CA LEU A 8 -3.14 -28.89 -28.97
C LEU A 8 -1.90 -28.62 -28.12
N ALA A 9 -1.22 -29.66 -27.64
CA ALA A 9 0.00 -29.52 -26.84
C ALA A 9 1.15 -28.87 -27.64
N LEU A 10 1.30 -29.20 -28.93
CA LEU A 10 2.28 -28.57 -29.81
C LEU A 10 1.95 -27.10 -30.15
N ARG A 11 0.69 -26.71 -30.19
CA ARG A 11 0.27 -25.29 -30.36
C ARG A 11 0.37 -24.47 -29.08
N LEU A 12 0.31 -25.08 -27.92
CA LEU A 12 0.44 -24.40 -26.62
C LEU A 12 1.91 -24.25 -26.16
N ASN A 13 2.83 -25.04 -26.75
CA ASN A 13 4.26 -24.97 -26.42
C ASN A 13 4.90 -23.59 -26.63
N PRO A 14 4.69 -22.84 -27.74
CA PRO A 14 5.31 -21.52 -27.89
C PRO A 14 4.76 -20.50 -26.91
N ILE A 15 3.47 -20.58 -26.54
CA ILE A 15 2.86 -19.67 -25.54
C ILE A 15 3.38 -20.00 -24.15
N ARG A 16 3.53 -21.27 -23.79
CA ARG A 16 4.12 -21.69 -22.50
C ARG A 16 5.60 -21.31 -22.41
N PHE A 17 6.36 -21.48 -23.49
CA PHE A 17 7.75 -21.09 -23.55
C PHE A 17 7.92 -19.56 -23.45
N GLY A 18 7.08 -18.78 -24.12
CA GLY A 18 7.04 -17.32 -24.01
C GLY A 18 6.69 -16.85 -22.59
N ALA A 19 5.71 -17.48 -21.94
CA ALA A 19 5.29 -17.14 -20.58
C ALA A 19 6.36 -17.49 -19.53
N SER A 20 7.04 -18.61 -19.64
CA SER A 20 8.13 -19.00 -18.73
C SER A 20 9.34 -18.06 -18.88
N HIS A 21 9.71 -17.73 -20.14
CA HIS A 21 10.77 -16.76 -20.40
C HIS A 21 10.44 -15.36 -19.88
N PHE A 22 9.20 -14.88 -20.04
CA PHE A 22 8.71 -13.63 -19.49
C PHE A 22 8.82 -13.60 -17.97
N ARG A 23 8.36 -14.66 -17.29
CA ARG A 23 8.45 -14.77 -15.81
C ARG A 23 9.90 -14.82 -15.33
N ARG A 24 10.78 -15.54 -16.02
CA ARG A 24 12.20 -15.65 -15.68
C ARG A 24 12.89 -14.29 -15.79
N ARG A 25 12.57 -13.49 -16.81
CA ARG A 25 13.07 -12.12 -16.95
C ARG A 25 12.60 -11.19 -15.83
N LEU A 26 11.38 -11.33 -15.34
CA LEU A 26 10.84 -10.52 -14.24
C LEU A 26 11.54 -10.74 -12.87
N ALA A 27 12.32 -11.81 -12.74
CA ALA A 27 13.14 -12.04 -11.55
C ALA A 27 14.38 -11.13 -11.49
N TYR A 28 14.77 -10.52 -12.63
CA TYR A 28 15.92 -9.62 -12.74
C TYR A 28 15.46 -8.16 -12.68
N ASN A 29 16.33 -7.28 -12.17
CA ASN A 29 16.04 -5.84 -12.05
C ASN A 29 15.95 -5.09 -13.39
N ASP A 30 16.50 -5.62 -14.49
CA ASP A 30 16.58 -4.95 -15.79
C ASP A 30 15.37 -5.23 -16.71
N ALA A 31 14.29 -5.83 -16.20
CA ALA A 31 13.08 -6.17 -16.95
C ALA A 31 12.12 -4.97 -17.17
N LEU A 32 12.66 -3.75 -17.36
CA LEU A 32 11.88 -2.52 -17.42
C LEU A 32 10.68 -2.56 -18.40
N PRO A 33 10.79 -3.07 -19.66
CA PRO A 33 9.64 -3.12 -20.57
C PRO A 33 8.53 -4.05 -20.07
N GLN A 34 8.89 -5.22 -19.52
CA GLN A 34 7.92 -6.19 -18.99
C GLN A 34 7.19 -5.63 -17.76
N ILE A 35 7.95 -5.00 -16.87
CA ILE A 35 7.43 -4.37 -15.66
C ILE A 35 6.54 -3.17 -16.02
N SER A 36 6.91 -2.38 -17.03
CA SER A 36 6.10 -1.25 -17.53
C SER A 36 4.76 -1.72 -18.10
N PHE A 37 4.76 -2.84 -18.85
CA PHE A 37 3.51 -3.45 -19.30
C PHE A 37 2.62 -3.92 -18.14
N LEU A 38 3.21 -4.49 -17.10
CA LEU A 38 2.47 -4.86 -15.89
C LEU A 38 1.91 -3.62 -15.16
N GLY A 39 2.66 -2.51 -15.16
CA GLY A 39 2.18 -1.22 -14.66
C GLY A 39 0.93 -0.74 -15.40
N PHE A 40 0.95 -0.79 -16.74
CA PHE A 40 -0.22 -0.46 -17.57
C PHE A 40 -1.44 -1.34 -17.22
N VAL A 41 -1.26 -2.66 -17.15
CA VAL A 41 -2.35 -3.60 -16.79
C VAL A 41 -2.89 -3.32 -15.38
N SER A 42 -2.00 -3.04 -14.41
CA SER A 42 -2.39 -2.67 -13.05
C SER A 42 -3.18 -1.35 -13.03
N GLY A 43 -2.77 -0.35 -13.81
CA GLY A 43 -3.46 0.93 -13.92
C GLY A 43 -4.88 0.78 -14.46
N VAL A 44 -5.06 0.00 -15.53
CA VAL A 44 -6.40 -0.31 -16.08
C VAL A 44 -7.26 -1.02 -15.03
N ALA A 45 -6.74 -2.05 -14.38
CA ALA A 45 -7.49 -2.82 -13.39
C ALA A 45 -7.86 -1.98 -12.16
N ALA A 46 -6.94 -1.14 -11.67
CA ALA A 46 -7.18 -0.21 -10.58
C ALA A 46 -8.28 0.80 -10.96
N ALA A 47 -8.20 1.42 -12.14
CA ALA A 47 -9.23 2.36 -12.59
C ALA A 47 -10.62 1.72 -12.65
N LEU A 48 -10.73 0.52 -13.24
CA LEU A 48 -12.01 -0.18 -13.36
C LEU A 48 -12.63 -0.51 -11.99
N VAL A 49 -11.82 -0.99 -11.04
CA VAL A 49 -12.34 -1.29 -9.70
C VAL A 49 -12.73 -0.02 -8.95
N ILE A 50 -12.01 1.09 -9.14
CA ILE A 50 -12.34 2.37 -8.51
C ILE A 50 -13.60 2.98 -9.12
N VAL A 51 -13.76 2.91 -10.44
CA VAL A 51 -14.99 3.32 -11.13
C VAL A 51 -16.19 2.54 -10.58
N ALA A 52 -16.06 1.21 -10.48
CA ALA A 52 -17.13 0.38 -9.90
C ALA A 52 -17.41 0.71 -8.43
N PHE A 53 -16.37 0.98 -7.64
CA PHE A 53 -16.51 1.37 -6.23
C PHE A 53 -17.21 2.72 -6.08
N ARG A 54 -16.80 3.74 -6.85
CA ARG A 54 -17.42 5.06 -6.84
C ARG A 54 -18.89 5.00 -7.26
N SER A 55 -19.19 4.33 -8.37
CA SER A 55 -20.57 4.18 -8.86
C SER A 55 -21.50 3.55 -7.83
N LEU A 56 -21.00 2.65 -6.96
CA LEU A 56 -21.81 1.97 -5.95
C LEU A 56 -22.32 2.91 -4.86
N PHE A 57 -21.64 3.99 -4.55
CA PHE A 57 -22.08 4.95 -3.52
C PHE A 57 -22.43 6.33 -4.09
N GLU A 58 -21.75 6.83 -5.11
CA GLU A 58 -22.02 8.17 -5.66
C GLU A 58 -23.41 8.23 -6.32
N MET A 59 -23.71 7.31 -7.26
CA MET A 59 -25.01 7.29 -7.93
C MET A 59 -26.22 7.20 -6.97
N PRO A 60 -26.24 6.33 -5.95
CA PRO A 60 -27.34 6.34 -4.99
C PRO A 60 -27.41 7.62 -4.17
N LEU A 61 -26.28 8.18 -3.73
CA LEU A 61 -26.25 9.39 -2.92
C LEU A 61 -26.74 10.61 -3.71
N GLU A 62 -26.28 10.80 -4.94
CA GLU A 62 -26.73 11.89 -5.83
C GLU A 62 -28.25 11.83 -6.09
N HIS A 63 -28.82 10.62 -6.13
CA HIS A 63 -30.25 10.46 -6.35
C HIS A 63 -31.07 10.61 -5.07
N TRP A 64 -30.51 10.26 -3.92
CA TRP A 64 -31.26 10.19 -2.65
C TRP A 64 -31.07 11.41 -1.75
N LEU A 65 -29.87 12.06 -1.77
CA LEU A 65 -29.62 13.22 -0.95
C LEU A 65 -30.31 14.47 -1.51
N PRO A 66 -30.93 15.28 -0.66
CA PRO A 66 -31.44 16.60 -1.06
C PRO A 66 -30.24 17.48 -1.49
N GLY A 67 -30.28 18.01 -2.71
CA GLY A 67 -29.20 18.86 -3.25
C GLY A 67 -28.47 18.24 -4.43
N GLY A 68 -28.65 16.93 -4.72
CA GLY A 68 -28.14 16.28 -5.93
C GLY A 68 -26.64 16.06 -5.98
N THR A 69 -25.93 16.21 -4.86
CA THR A 69 -24.51 15.85 -4.71
C THR A 69 -24.33 14.69 -3.72
N ALA A 70 -23.29 13.90 -3.91
CA ALA A 70 -23.01 12.75 -3.07
C ALA A 70 -22.56 13.10 -1.64
N GLU A 71 -22.45 14.39 -1.30
CA GLU A 71 -21.97 14.87 -0.01
C GLU A 71 -22.95 15.75 0.76
N SER A 72 -24.12 16.11 0.19
CA SER A 72 -25.09 17.03 0.78
C SER A 72 -25.85 16.46 1.99
N PHE A 73 -25.15 15.80 2.92
CA PHE A 73 -25.75 15.23 4.14
C PHE A 73 -26.35 16.30 5.07
N GLU A 74 -25.80 17.52 5.08
CA GLU A 74 -26.31 18.65 5.88
C GLU A 74 -27.70 19.15 5.44
N ASN A 75 -28.17 18.73 4.26
CA ASN A 75 -29.50 19.07 3.76
C ASN A 75 -30.58 18.05 4.17
N LEU A 76 -30.21 17.00 4.92
CA LEU A 76 -31.16 16.03 5.49
C LEU A 76 -31.93 16.65 6.66
N ASP A 77 -33.10 16.06 6.96
CA ASP A 77 -33.79 16.39 8.22
C ASP A 77 -32.91 16.06 9.43
N PRO A 78 -32.90 16.89 10.50
CA PRO A 78 -31.99 16.75 11.65
C PRO A 78 -32.02 15.38 12.35
N ILE A 79 -33.14 14.66 12.24
CA ILE A 79 -33.27 13.31 12.80
C ILE A 79 -32.33 12.31 12.13
N TRP A 80 -32.09 12.49 10.83
CA TRP A 80 -31.23 11.60 10.04
C TRP A 80 -29.73 11.82 10.32
N TYR A 81 -29.32 12.98 10.82
CA TYR A 81 -27.94 13.23 11.23
C TYR A 81 -27.47 12.21 12.30
N PHE A 82 -28.40 11.85 13.21
CA PHE A 82 -28.09 10.86 14.23
C PHE A 82 -28.33 9.42 13.74
N PHE A 83 -29.52 9.14 13.20
CA PHE A 83 -29.91 7.76 12.93
C PHE A 83 -29.22 7.13 11.73
N LEU A 84 -28.85 7.90 10.71
CA LEU A 84 -28.22 7.36 9.51
C LEU A 84 -26.83 6.75 9.79
N PRO A 85 -25.91 7.40 10.52
CA PRO A 85 -24.65 6.77 10.94
C PRO A 85 -24.83 5.58 11.89
N VAL A 86 -25.85 5.59 12.76
CA VAL A 86 -26.17 4.46 13.65
C VAL A 86 -26.61 3.24 12.83
N ILE A 87 -27.52 3.43 11.87
CA ILE A 87 -27.96 2.37 10.95
C ILE A 87 -26.77 1.86 10.15
N GLY A 88 -25.90 2.77 9.68
CA GLY A 88 -24.65 2.41 8.99
C GLY A 88 -23.75 1.53 9.84
N GLY A 89 -23.52 1.92 11.10
CA GLY A 89 -22.76 1.11 12.05
C GLY A 89 -23.35 -0.29 12.24
N LEU A 90 -24.70 -0.39 12.35
CA LEU A 90 -25.39 -1.68 12.41
C LEU A 90 -25.16 -2.52 11.16
N LEU A 91 -25.38 -1.95 9.98
CA LEU A 91 -25.24 -2.67 8.69
C LEU A 91 -23.80 -3.14 8.45
N ILE A 92 -22.80 -2.26 8.70
CA ILE A 92 -21.39 -2.60 8.60
C ILE A 92 -21.02 -3.69 9.62
N GLY A 93 -21.51 -3.59 10.85
CA GLY A 93 -21.30 -4.60 11.88
C GLY A 93 -21.83 -5.97 11.49
N LEU A 94 -23.07 -6.04 10.99
CA LEU A 94 -23.69 -7.26 10.49
C LEU A 94 -22.92 -7.83 9.28
N TRP A 95 -22.51 -6.98 8.35
CA TRP A 95 -21.67 -7.38 7.21
C TRP A 95 -20.34 -8.01 7.66
N LEU A 96 -19.64 -7.36 8.57
CA LEU A 96 -18.37 -7.85 9.08
C LEU A 96 -18.51 -9.16 9.88
N MET A 97 -19.66 -9.43 10.50
CA MET A 97 -19.90 -10.69 11.21
C MET A 97 -19.85 -11.92 10.30
N LEU A 98 -20.11 -11.76 8.99
CA LEU A 98 -20.07 -12.86 8.02
C LEU A 98 -18.64 -13.38 7.74
N PHE A 99 -17.61 -12.69 8.22
CA PHE A 99 -16.21 -12.99 7.94
C PHE A 99 -15.44 -13.31 9.21
N ALA A 100 -14.39 -14.16 9.09
CA ALA A 100 -13.46 -14.44 10.17
C ALA A 100 -12.62 -13.21 10.55
N PRO A 101 -12.10 -13.10 11.79
CA PRO A 101 -11.36 -11.91 12.24
C PRO A 101 -10.19 -11.49 11.32
N GLY A 102 -9.44 -12.45 10.76
CA GLY A 102 -8.36 -12.18 9.81
C GLY A 102 -8.84 -11.64 8.46
N GLU A 103 -10.06 -12.02 8.04
CA GLU A 103 -10.67 -11.61 6.78
C GLU A 103 -11.31 -10.21 6.85
N ARG A 104 -11.47 -9.65 8.06
CA ARG A 104 -12.02 -8.29 8.30
C ARG A 104 -10.98 -7.19 8.17
N LYS A 105 -9.69 -7.53 8.09
CA LYS A 105 -8.62 -6.54 7.94
C LYS A 105 -8.77 -5.81 6.61
N ALA A 106 -8.68 -4.48 6.65
CA ALA A 106 -8.94 -3.59 5.52
C ALA A 106 -8.07 -2.33 5.58
N GLY A 107 -8.13 -1.48 4.54
CA GLY A 107 -7.44 -0.21 4.48
C GLY A 107 -5.94 -0.30 4.20
N VAL A 108 -5.25 0.85 4.28
CA VAL A 108 -3.83 1.00 3.92
C VAL A 108 -2.93 0.16 4.83
N ALA A 109 -3.19 0.14 6.14
CA ALA A 109 -2.39 -0.65 7.09
C ALA A 109 -2.40 -2.15 6.74
N HIS A 110 -3.53 -2.70 6.25
CA HIS A 110 -3.58 -4.08 5.78
C HIS A 110 -2.74 -4.28 4.51
N VAL A 111 -2.73 -3.33 3.56
CA VAL A 111 -1.85 -3.40 2.38
C VAL A 111 -0.39 -3.44 2.81
N MET A 112 0.02 -2.58 3.74
CA MET A 112 1.37 -2.55 4.29
C MET A 112 1.75 -3.87 5.00
N ASP A 113 0.84 -4.44 5.82
CA ASP A 113 1.01 -5.77 6.45
C ASP A 113 1.26 -6.85 5.38
N ARG A 114 0.44 -6.87 4.31
CA ARG A 114 0.59 -7.84 3.23
C ARG A 114 1.88 -7.65 2.43
N MET A 115 2.29 -6.40 2.21
CA MET A 115 3.56 -6.05 1.58
C MET A 115 4.76 -6.55 2.41
N ALA A 116 4.73 -6.34 3.72
CA ALA A 116 5.87 -6.65 4.60
C ALA A 116 6.02 -8.15 4.88
N TYR A 117 4.91 -8.84 5.19
CA TYR A 117 4.97 -10.17 5.81
C TYR A 117 4.32 -11.29 4.99
N HIS A 118 3.62 -10.97 3.88
CA HIS A 118 2.80 -11.94 3.18
C HIS A 118 3.01 -11.91 1.65
N GLN A 119 4.22 -11.59 1.19
CA GLN A 119 4.60 -11.60 -0.23
C GLN A 119 3.69 -10.72 -1.11
N ALA A 120 3.13 -9.64 -0.53
CA ALA A 120 2.17 -8.75 -1.19
C ALA A 120 0.90 -9.46 -1.73
N LYS A 121 0.60 -10.67 -1.26
CA LYS A 121 -0.60 -11.42 -1.66
C LYS A 121 -1.81 -10.93 -0.90
N MET A 122 -2.78 -10.35 -1.61
CA MET A 122 -4.02 -9.80 -1.06
C MET A 122 -5.17 -10.81 -1.21
N PRO A 123 -5.78 -11.29 -0.09
CA PRO A 123 -6.89 -12.25 -0.16
C PRO A 123 -8.17 -11.59 -0.71
N ILE A 124 -8.92 -12.32 -1.54
CA ILE A 124 -10.16 -11.81 -2.16
C ILE A 124 -11.24 -11.49 -1.14
N LYS A 125 -11.31 -12.20 -0.02
CA LYS A 125 -12.31 -11.97 1.03
C LYS A 125 -12.12 -10.60 1.68
N ASN A 126 -10.88 -10.19 1.96
CA ASN A 126 -10.57 -8.86 2.47
C ASN A 126 -10.93 -7.76 1.45
N THR A 127 -10.74 -8.05 0.14
CA THR A 127 -11.14 -7.15 -0.95
C THR A 127 -12.65 -6.92 -0.95
N ILE A 128 -13.44 -7.99 -0.83
CA ILE A 128 -14.92 -7.92 -0.77
C ILE A 128 -15.37 -7.18 0.49
N VAL A 129 -14.75 -7.46 1.64
CA VAL A 129 -15.01 -6.75 2.91
C VAL A 129 -14.79 -5.26 2.75
N GLN A 130 -13.67 -4.87 2.13
CA GLN A 130 -13.35 -3.46 1.90
C GLN A 130 -14.32 -2.80 0.91
N PHE A 131 -14.63 -3.48 -0.20
CA PHE A 131 -15.50 -2.95 -1.25
C PHE A 131 -16.90 -2.63 -0.72
N ILE A 132 -17.56 -3.59 -0.10
CA ILE A 132 -18.91 -3.41 0.43
C ILE A 132 -18.91 -2.60 1.73
N GLY A 133 -18.00 -2.90 2.67
CA GLY A 133 -17.95 -2.19 3.95
C GLY A 133 -17.59 -0.72 3.80
N GLY A 134 -16.66 -0.39 2.89
CA GLY A 134 -16.31 1.00 2.57
C GLY A 134 -17.46 1.75 1.90
N SER A 135 -18.15 1.11 0.94
CA SER A 135 -19.32 1.72 0.29
C SER A 135 -20.46 1.96 1.29
N LEU A 136 -20.77 1.00 2.17
CA LEU A 136 -21.77 1.15 3.22
C LEU A 136 -21.43 2.30 4.16
N ALA A 137 -20.16 2.45 4.52
CA ALA A 137 -19.73 3.55 5.39
C ALA A 137 -19.97 4.93 4.77
N ILE A 138 -19.64 5.09 3.49
CA ILE A 138 -19.86 6.36 2.76
C ILE A 138 -21.36 6.59 2.56
N LEU A 139 -22.11 5.58 2.10
CA LEU A 139 -23.57 5.65 1.87
C LEU A 139 -24.36 6.08 3.11
N THR A 140 -23.87 5.71 4.29
CA THR A 140 -24.58 5.98 5.56
C THR A 140 -23.98 7.17 6.32
N GLY A 141 -23.23 8.03 5.62
CA GLY A 141 -22.72 9.27 6.20
C GLY A 141 -21.74 9.10 7.36
N GLN A 142 -21.00 7.98 7.42
CA GLN A 142 -19.92 7.87 8.39
C GLN A 142 -18.83 8.92 8.09
N SER A 143 -18.13 9.38 9.11
CA SER A 143 -16.97 10.26 8.95
C SER A 143 -15.81 9.49 8.30
N ALA A 144 -15.81 9.41 6.97
CA ALA A 144 -15.02 8.45 6.22
C ALA A 144 -14.40 9.07 4.96
N GLY A 145 -13.15 8.70 4.67
CA GLY A 145 -12.53 8.95 3.37
C GLY A 145 -12.68 7.74 2.45
N ARG A 146 -12.63 7.99 1.14
CA ARG A 146 -12.65 6.95 0.09
C ARG A 146 -11.25 6.38 -0.22
N GLU A 147 -10.19 7.03 0.24
CA GLU A 147 -8.80 6.73 -0.12
C GLU A 147 -8.32 5.39 0.43
N GLY A 148 -8.61 5.10 1.70
CA GLY A 148 -8.27 3.82 2.32
C GLY A 148 -8.86 2.64 1.57
N PRO A 149 -10.17 2.63 1.29
CA PRO A 149 -10.80 1.68 0.39
C PRO A 149 -10.15 1.65 -1.01
N ALA A 150 -9.91 2.79 -1.63
CA ALA A 150 -9.33 2.86 -2.97
C ALA A 150 -7.94 2.20 -3.02
N VAL A 151 -7.04 2.57 -2.11
CA VAL A 151 -5.69 1.97 -1.99
C VAL A 151 -5.78 0.46 -1.83
N HIS A 152 -6.64 -0.01 -0.92
CA HIS A 152 -6.78 -1.43 -0.67
C HIS A 152 -7.33 -2.18 -1.89
N LEU A 153 -8.32 -1.64 -2.59
CA LEU A 153 -8.93 -2.25 -3.77
C LEU A 153 -7.97 -2.31 -4.95
N GLY A 154 -7.26 -1.20 -5.26
CA GLY A 154 -6.27 -1.17 -6.33
C GLY A 154 -5.10 -2.10 -6.08
N ALA A 155 -4.56 -2.10 -4.86
CA ALA A 155 -3.54 -3.02 -4.41
C ALA A 155 -3.99 -4.49 -4.54
N ALA A 156 -5.21 -4.79 -4.10
CA ALA A 156 -5.75 -6.14 -4.10
C ALA A 156 -5.97 -6.68 -5.52
N VAL A 157 -6.60 -5.91 -6.40
CA VAL A 157 -6.84 -6.34 -7.79
C VAL A 157 -5.51 -6.60 -8.51
N SER A 158 -4.53 -5.71 -8.35
CA SER A 158 -3.20 -5.88 -8.94
C SER A 158 -2.45 -7.09 -8.37
N SER A 159 -2.54 -7.33 -7.06
CA SER A 159 -2.00 -8.54 -6.42
C SER A 159 -2.65 -9.83 -6.92
N GLN A 160 -3.97 -9.83 -7.07
CA GLN A 160 -4.72 -10.98 -7.57
C GLN A 160 -4.39 -11.29 -9.03
N LEU A 161 -4.27 -10.27 -9.89
CA LEU A 161 -3.80 -10.42 -11.26
C LEU A 161 -2.39 -11.01 -11.30
N ALA A 162 -1.45 -10.46 -10.54
CA ALA A 162 -0.08 -10.98 -10.46
C ALA A 162 -0.05 -12.45 -9.99
N SER A 163 -0.89 -12.80 -9.04
CA SER A 163 -1.01 -14.17 -8.52
C SER A 163 -1.61 -15.12 -9.55
N ALA A 164 -2.63 -14.69 -10.30
CA ALA A 164 -3.26 -15.46 -11.37
C ALA A 164 -2.29 -15.76 -12.52
N PHE A 165 -1.41 -14.80 -12.85
CA PHE A 165 -0.34 -14.99 -13.83
C PHE A 165 0.91 -15.70 -13.27
N HIS A 166 0.90 -16.12 -12.02
CA HIS A 166 2.01 -16.80 -11.34
C HIS A 166 3.33 -16.00 -11.42
N LEU A 167 3.26 -14.69 -11.26
CA LEU A 167 4.43 -13.82 -11.31
C LEU A 167 5.34 -14.02 -10.09
N PRO A 168 6.66 -13.73 -10.21
CA PRO A 168 7.58 -13.70 -9.07
C PRO A 168 7.13 -12.70 -7.99
N ASN A 169 7.46 -12.96 -6.73
CA ASN A 169 6.98 -12.16 -5.60
C ASN A 169 7.50 -10.71 -5.62
N ASN A 170 8.69 -10.43 -6.17
CA ASN A 170 9.17 -9.07 -6.41
C ASN A 170 8.24 -8.30 -7.37
N SER A 171 7.78 -8.93 -8.46
CA SER A 171 6.82 -8.34 -9.38
C SER A 171 5.43 -8.16 -8.76
N VAL A 172 4.97 -9.09 -7.90
CA VAL A 172 3.71 -8.95 -7.15
C VAL A 172 3.75 -7.69 -6.27
N ARG A 173 4.86 -7.46 -5.55
CA ARG A 173 5.06 -6.28 -4.71
C ARG A 173 4.98 -4.99 -5.53
N LEU A 174 5.66 -4.95 -6.67
CA LEU A 174 5.63 -3.81 -7.56
C LEU A 174 4.24 -3.56 -8.14
N MET A 175 3.52 -4.61 -8.56
CA MET A 175 2.14 -4.48 -9.05
C MET A 175 1.19 -3.95 -7.97
N VAL A 176 1.38 -4.30 -6.69
CA VAL A 176 0.64 -3.71 -5.57
C VAL A 176 0.89 -2.21 -5.47
N GLY A 177 2.14 -1.76 -5.61
CA GLY A 177 2.50 -0.34 -5.71
C GLY A 177 1.82 0.36 -6.90
N CYS A 178 1.88 -0.26 -8.09
CA CYS A 178 1.19 0.23 -9.30
C CYS A 178 -0.33 0.35 -9.10
N GLY A 179 -0.97 -0.67 -8.51
CA GLY A 179 -2.39 -0.65 -8.22
C GLY A 179 -2.79 0.41 -7.19
N THR A 180 -1.95 0.62 -6.18
CA THR A 180 -2.11 1.70 -5.19
C THR A 180 -2.07 3.07 -5.87
N ALA A 181 -1.03 3.34 -6.66
CA ALA A 181 -0.88 4.60 -7.37
C ALA A 181 -2.04 4.86 -8.34
N GLY A 182 -2.40 3.85 -9.14
CA GLY A 182 -3.51 3.93 -10.07
C GLY A 182 -4.86 4.18 -9.37
N ALA A 183 -5.08 3.57 -8.20
CA ALA A 183 -6.32 3.77 -7.45
C ALA A 183 -6.45 5.19 -6.87
N ILE A 184 -5.37 5.77 -6.32
CA ILE A 184 -5.38 7.17 -5.85
C ILE A 184 -5.55 8.11 -7.04
N ALA A 185 -4.79 7.88 -8.12
CA ALA A 185 -4.88 8.67 -9.34
C ALA A 185 -6.31 8.70 -9.91
N ALA A 186 -6.98 7.54 -9.98
CA ALA A 186 -8.36 7.45 -10.43
C ALA A 186 -9.38 8.03 -9.44
N SER A 187 -9.10 8.00 -8.12
CA SER A 187 -10.03 8.52 -7.11
C SER A 187 -10.08 10.04 -7.07
N PHE A 188 -8.94 10.71 -7.31
CA PHE A 188 -8.79 12.16 -7.09
C PHE A 188 -8.34 12.95 -8.32
N ASN A 189 -8.12 12.27 -9.44
CA ASN A 189 -7.49 12.88 -10.61
C ASN A 189 -6.09 13.47 -10.30
N THR A 190 -5.32 12.81 -9.43
CA THR A 190 -4.00 13.23 -8.94
C THR A 190 -2.93 12.16 -9.21
N PRO A 191 -2.45 12.04 -10.46
CA PRO A 191 -1.51 10.98 -10.82
C PRO A 191 -0.16 11.08 -10.09
N MET A 192 0.41 12.29 -9.92
CA MET A 192 1.71 12.45 -9.25
C MET A 192 1.60 12.15 -7.75
N ALA A 193 0.56 12.63 -7.08
CA ALA A 193 0.30 12.32 -5.68
C ALA A 193 0.10 10.82 -5.49
N GLY A 194 -0.59 10.14 -6.40
CA GLY A 194 -0.77 8.69 -6.38
C GLY A 194 0.55 7.93 -6.45
N VAL A 195 1.46 8.34 -7.34
CA VAL A 195 2.80 7.76 -7.48
C VAL A 195 3.60 7.93 -6.19
N ILE A 196 3.70 9.16 -5.69
CA ILE A 196 4.49 9.45 -4.49
C ILE A 196 3.89 8.76 -3.26
N PHE A 197 2.56 8.76 -3.09
CA PHE A 197 1.89 8.06 -2.00
C PHE A 197 2.19 6.55 -2.02
N ALA A 198 2.13 5.92 -3.19
CA ALA A 198 2.45 4.50 -3.30
C ALA A 198 3.88 4.20 -2.86
N MET A 199 4.83 5.06 -3.21
CA MET A 199 6.24 4.88 -2.86
C MET A 199 6.55 5.27 -1.42
N GLU A 200 6.04 6.41 -0.95
CA GLU A 200 6.36 6.96 0.37
C GLU A 200 5.59 6.28 1.50
N VAL A 201 4.32 5.89 1.27
CA VAL A 201 3.47 5.34 2.33
C VAL A 201 3.36 3.82 2.27
N VAL A 202 3.16 3.24 1.08
CA VAL A 202 2.85 1.81 0.96
C VAL A 202 4.10 0.97 0.75
N MET A 203 4.97 1.38 -0.18
CA MET A 203 6.20 0.64 -0.47
C MET A 203 7.33 1.01 0.49
N LEU A 204 7.33 2.22 1.04
CA LEU A 204 8.39 2.84 1.86
C LEU A 204 9.76 2.77 1.20
N GLU A 205 9.80 2.97 -0.11
CA GLU A 205 11.04 2.93 -0.89
C GLU A 205 10.96 3.86 -2.11
N TYR A 206 12.12 4.44 -2.47
CA TYR A 206 12.29 5.25 -3.67
C TYR A 206 13.27 4.54 -4.61
N SER A 207 12.76 3.63 -5.44
CA SER A 207 13.55 2.95 -6.47
C SER A 207 13.31 3.57 -7.84
N ILE A 208 14.37 3.97 -8.54
CA ILE A 208 14.28 4.52 -9.91
C ILE A 208 13.58 3.52 -10.85
N MET A 209 13.85 2.24 -10.70
CA MET A 209 13.25 1.19 -11.51
C MET A 209 11.77 0.95 -11.17
N GLY A 210 11.39 1.12 -9.90
CA GLY A 210 9.99 1.06 -9.46
C GLY A 210 9.16 2.26 -9.93
N PHE A 211 9.78 3.42 -10.15
CA PHE A 211 9.09 4.66 -10.53
C PHE A 211 8.36 4.54 -11.86
N THR A 212 9.03 4.04 -12.90
CA THR A 212 8.48 3.98 -14.26
C THR A 212 7.16 3.20 -14.36
N PRO A 213 7.04 1.96 -13.87
CA PRO A 213 5.78 1.22 -13.94
C PRO A 213 4.68 1.84 -13.05
N VAL A 214 5.03 2.45 -11.92
CA VAL A 214 4.08 3.12 -11.03
C VAL A 214 3.52 4.38 -11.69
N ILE A 215 4.36 5.18 -12.37
CA ILE A 215 3.91 6.33 -13.18
C ILE A 215 2.97 5.88 -14.30
N ILE A 216 3.34 4.83 -15.05
CA ILE A 216 2.50 4.31 -16.13
C ILE A 216 1.14 3.88 -15.59
N ALA A 217 1.10 3.22 -14.44
CA ALA A 217 -0.14 2.80 -13.80
C ALA A 217 -1.02 4.00 -13.40
N ALA A 218 -0.44 5.02 -12.78
CA ALA A 218 -1.15 6.22 -12.37
C ALA A 218 -1.70 7.00 -13.57
N VAL A 219 -0.88 7.25 -14.59
CA VAL A 219 -1.29 7.94 -15.83
C VAL A 219 -2.40 7.17 -16.55
N THR A 220 -2.23 5.85 -16.70
CA THR A 220 -3.25 5.00 -17.33
C THR A 220 -4.57 5.05 -16.60
N ALA A 221 -4.52 4.97 -15.26
CA ALA A 221 -5.72 5.02 -14.43
C ALA A 221 -6.42 6.37 -14.49
N THR A 222 -5.66 7.47 -14.48
CA THR A 222 -6.21 8.83 -14.64
C THR A 222 -6.86 9.02 -16.01
N LEU A 223 -6.18 8.60 -17.09
CA LEU A 223 -6.74 8.73 -18.45
C LEU A 223 -8.05 7.94 -18.61
N LEU A 224 -8.10 6.73 -18.07
CA LEU A 224 -9.32 5.92 -18.12
C LEU A 224 -10.43 6.52 -17.27
N HIS A 225 -10.11 7.03 -16.07
CA HIS A 225 -11.07 7.72 -15.21
C HIS A 225 -11.65 8.97 -15.90
N ASN A 226 -10.78 9.83 -16.44
CA ASN A 226 -11.19 11.08 -17.11
C ASN A 226 -12.04 10.83 -18.35
N ASN A 227 -11.83 9.71 -19.04
CA ASN A 227 -12.68 9.33 -20.18
C ASN A 227 -14.10 8.89 -19.77
N LEU A 228 -14.26 8.36 -18.53
CA LEU A 228 -15.54 7.84 -18.03
C LEU A 228 -16.33 8.89 -17.22
N TYR A 229 -15.66 9.69 -16.41
CA TYR A 229 -16.26 10.67 -15.49
C TYR A 229 -16.00 12.13 -15.86
N GLY A 230 -15.14 12.39 -16.85
CA GLY A 230 -14.65 13.72 -17.15
C GLY A 230 -13.41 14.11 -16.34
N ALA A 231 -12.72 15.15 -16.76
CA ALA A 231 -11.51 15.67 -16.11
C ALA A 231 -11.88 16.70 -15.02
N GLU A 232 -12.75 16.30 -14.08
CA GLU A 232 -13.15 17.19 -12.98
C GLU A 232 -11.99 17.35 -11.98
N MET A 233 -11.77 18.58 -11.55
CA MET A 233 -10.81 18.89 -10.48
C MET A 233 -11.44 18.61 -9.13
N ALA A 234 -10.67 18.02 -8.21
CA ALA A 234 -11.17 17.72 -6.86
C ALA A 234 -11.53 19.00 -6.09
N PHE A 235 -10.73 20.06 -6.25
CA PHE A 235 -10.98 21.37 -5.67
C PHE A 235 -10.64 22.47 -6.69
N MET A 236 -11.60 23.35 -6.99
CA MET A 236 -11.32 24.61 -7.69
C MET A 236 -10.91 25.66 -6.65
N ALA A 237 -9.68 25.60 -6.18
CA ALA A 237 -9.17 26.61 -5.27
C ALA A 237 -8.90 27.92 -6.04
N PRO A 238 -9.23 29.10 -5.46
CA PRO A 238 -8.83 30.39 -6.03
C PRO A 238 -7.30 30.46 -6.13
N ASP A 239 -6.78 31.23 -7.08
CA ASP A 239 -5.34 31.51 -7.21
C ASP A 239 -4.92 32.48 -6.08
N ILE A 240 -4.69 31.91 -4.90
CA ILE A 240 -4.36 32.65 -3.68
C ILE A 240 -2.89 32.39 -3.35
N SER A 241 -2.13 33.47 -3.19
CA SER A 241 -0.70 33.43 -2.82
C SER A 241 -0.48 34.12 -1.48
N MET A 242 0.67 33.86 -0.87
CA MET A 242 1.11 34.57 0.33
C MET A 242 1.24 36.08 0.06
N THR A 243 0.58 36.88 0.90
CA THR A 243 0.53 38.34 0.71
C THR A 243 1.77 39.04 1.25
N ASP A 244 2.28 38.62 2.41
CA ASP A 244 3.46 39.22 3.06
C ASP A 244 4.37 38.14 3.69
N MET A 245 5.69 38.31 3.49
CA MET A 245 6.71 37.44 4.15
C MET A 245 6.69 37.52 5.69
N ARG A 246 6.10 38.55 6.28
CA ARG A 246 5.90 38.67 7.74
C ARG A 246 5.00 37.59 8.30
N GLU A 247 4.21 36.91 7.48
CA GLU A 247 3.37 35.79 7.87
C GLU A 247 4.17 34.49 8.15
N MET A 248 5.40 34.37 7.61
CA MET A 248 6.21 33.16 7.75
C MET A 248 6.40 32.68 9.19
N PRO A 249 6.79 33.51 10.17
CA PRO A 249 6.93 33.06 11.55
C PRO A 249 5.62 32.49 12.13
N LEU A 250 4.48 33.07 11.76
CA LEU A 250 3.18 32.62 12.19
C LEU A 250 2.81 31.28 11.54
N ILE A 251 3.10 31.12 10.24
CA ILE A 251 2.92 29.86 9.50
C ILE A 251 3.72 28.71 10.15
N LEU A 252 4.95 28.97 10.62
CA LEU A 252 5.73 27.96 11.35
C LEU A 252 5.06 27.57 12.68
N VAL A 253 4.52 28.53 13.45
CA VAL A 253 3.76 28.25 14.67
C VAL A 253 2.52 27.42 14.34
N TYR A 254 1.82 27.71 13.26
CA TYR A 254 0.66 26.93 12.80
C TYR A 254 1.06 25.49 12.45
N GLY A 255 2.22 25.29 11.85
CA GLY A 255 2.78 23.94 11.64
C GLY A 255 2.88 23.14 12.94
N VAL A 256 3.31 23.78 14.04
CA VAL A 256 3.37 23.11 15.37
C VAL A 256 1.97 22.75 15.87
N VAL A 257 1.01 23.64 15.74
CA VAL A 257 -0.39 23.39 16.18
C VAL A 257 -1.01 22.23 15.39
N LEU A 258 -0.83 22.22 14.06
CA LEU A 258 -1.33 21.16 13.19
C LEU A 258 -0.63 19.81 13.47
N GLY A 259 0.68 19.83 13.75
CA GLY A 259 1.42 18.65 14.20
C GLY A 259 0.91 18.10 15.54
N ALA A 260 0.53 18.95 16.48
CA ALA A 260 -0.10 18.54 17.74
C ALA A 260 -1.49 17.91 17.49
N MET A 261 -2.30 18.47 16.59
CA MET A 261 -3.59 17.89 16.19
C MET A 261 -3.41 16.51 15.55
N ALA A 262 -2.42 16.35 14.65
CA ALA A 262 -2.11 15.08 14.04
C ALA A 262 -1.68 14.02 15.07
N ALA A 263 -0.86 14.42 16.04
CA ALA A 263 -0.45 13.55 17.14
C ALA A 263 -1.65 13.15 18.02
N LEU A 264 -2.57 14.08 18.30
CA LEU A 264 -3.81 13.79 19.01
C LEU A 264 -4.67 12.78 18.25
N PHE A 265 -4.80 12.94 16.93
CA PHE A 265 -5.52 12.01 16.07
C PHE A 265 -4.92 10.60 16.15
N THR A 266 -3.61 10.46 15.89
CA THR A 266 -2.89 9.17 15.90
C THR A 266 -2.98 8.50 17.28
N LYS A 267 -2.79 9.28 18.35
CA LYS A 267 -2.93 8.77 19.73
C LYS A 267 -4.36 8.32 20.03
N THR A 268 -5.37 9.02 19.54
CA THR A 268 -6.78 8.61 19.71
C THR A 268 -7.04 7.30 18.99
N VAL A 269 -6.64 7.16 17.72
CA VAL A 269 -6.76 5.91 16.93
C VAL A 269 -6.14 4.73 17.70
N THR A 270 -4.89 4.87 18.15
CA THR A 270 -4.15 3.79 18.82
C THR A 270 -4.71 3.46 20.21
N SER A 271 -5.26 4.45 20.92
CA SER A 271 -5.90 4.24 22.21
C SER A 271 -7.21 3.46 22.07
N ILE A 272 -8.00 3.78 21.05
CA ILE A 272 -9.27 3.11 20.76
C ILE A 272 -9.05 1.66 20.29
N GLN A 273 -7.94 1.34 19.67
CA GLN A 273 -7.60 -0.04 19.29
C GLN A 273 -7.52 -1.01 20.47
N ASN A 274 -7.35 -0.53 21.71
CA ASN A 274 -7.41 -1.39 22.89
C ASN A 274 -8.79 -2.07 23.05
N PHE A 275 -9.83 -1.55 22.41
CA PHE A 275 -11.17 -2.14 22.37
C PHE A 275 -11.38 -3.13 21.20
N ALA A 276 -10.32 -3.46 20.43
CA ALA A 276 -10.41 -4.38 19.29
C ALA A 276 -10.86 -5.82 19.66
N SER A 277 -10.71 -6.22 20.92
CA SER A 277 -11.20 -7.50 21.48
C SER A 277 -12.72 -7.57 21.62
N GLN A 278 -13.42 -6.44 21.61
CA GLN A 278 -14.88 -6.40 21.72
C GLN A 278 -15.57 -6.96 20.47
N PRO A 279 -16.82 -7.47 20.58
CA PRO A 279 -17.59 -7.94 19.44
C PRO A 279 -17.66 -6.90 18.32
N VAL A 280 -17.48 -7.33 17.07
CA VAL A 280 -17.41 -6.41 15.91
C VAL A 280 -18.69 -5.57 15.76
N LEU A 281 -19.88 -6.16 16.03
CA LEU A 281 -21.14 -5.45 15.96
C LEU A 281 -21.19 -4.29 16.97
N ALA A 282 -20.78 -4.53 18.22
CA ALA A 282 -20.74 -3.51 19.25
C ALA A 282 -19.78 -2.37 18.88
N ARG A 283 -18.60 -2.69 18.34
CA ARG A 283 -17.62 -1.69 17.88
C ARG A 283 -18.18 -0.81 16.77
N MET A 284 -18.83 -1.40 15.78
CA MET A 284 -19.42 -0.64 14.65
C MET A 284 -20.61 0.20 15.10
N LEU A 285 -21.45 -0.31 16.01
CA LEU A 285 -22.55 0.46 16.61
C LEU A 285 -22.03 1.66 17.42
N VAL A 286 -20.97 1.48 18.22
CA VAL A 286 -20.35 2.57 18.98
C VAL A 286 -19.80 3.63 18.03
N ALA A 287 -19.10 3.24 16.96
CA ALA A 287 -18.57 4.16 15.95
C ALA A 287 -19.69 4.96 15.26
N GLY A 288 -20.75 4.28 14.81
CA GLY A 288 -21.90 4.93 14.16
C GLY A 288 -22.67 5.85 15.14
N THR A 289 -22.87 5.43 16.39
CA THR A 289 -23.54 6.24 17.40
C THR A 289 -22.72 7.50 17.73
N PHE A 290 -21.40 7.37 17.86
CA PHE A 290 -20.52 8.50 18.14
C PHE A 290 -20.51 9.50 16.97
N THR A 291 -20.40 8.99 15.72
CA THR A 291 -20.49 9.84 14.52
C THR A 291 -21.84 10.54 14.46
N GLY A 292 -22.96 9.83 14.69
CA GLY A 292 -24.30 10.41 14.69
C GLY A 292 -24.51 11.45 15.79
N ALA A 293 -23.96 11.22 16.97
CA ALA A 293 -24.02 12.20 18.07
C ALA A 293 -23.29 13.51 17.71
N LEU A 294 -22.11 13.42 17.08
CA LEU A 294 -21.40 14.61 16.61
C LEU A 294 -22.11 15.26 15.43
N ALA A 295 -22.67 14.48 14.51
CA ALA A 295 -23.39 14.98 13.36
C ALA A 295 -24.67 15.74 13.73
N TYR A 296 -25.30 15.40 14.85
CA TYR A 296 -26.45 16.15 15.36
C TYR A 296 -26.12 17.61 15.69
N PHE A 297 -24.90 17.90 16.16
CA PHE A 297 -24.44 19.25 16.45
C PHE A 297 -23.70 19.89 15.28
N VAL A 298 -22.95 19.10 14.49
CA VAL A 298 -22.13 19.56 13.38
C VAL A 298 -22.36 18.60 12.18
N PRO A 299 -23.44 18.79 11.39
CA PRO A 299 -23.80 17.89 10.30
C PRO A 299 -22.69 17.67 9.27
N GLN A 300 -21.84 18.68 9.06
CA GLN A 300 -20.70 18.68 8.14
C GLN A 300 -19.64 17.61 8.50
N VAL A 301 -19.74 16.97 9.68
CA VAL A 301 -18.86 15.84 10.06
C VAL A 301 -19.17 14.58 9.24
N MET A 302 -20.37 14.47 8.67
CA MET A 302 -20.79 13.33 7.86
C MET A 302 -20.03 13.27 6.52
N GLY A 303 -20.02 12.07 5.93
CA GLY A 303 -19.44 11.84 4.61
C GLY A 303 -17.93 12.10 4.52
N MET A 304 -17.46 12.37 3.32
CA MET A 304 -16.04 12.63 3.02
C MET A 304 -15.64 14.06 3.38
N GLY A 305 -16.55 15.03 3.22
CA GLY A 305 -16.36 16.43 3.58
C GLY A 305 -15.69 17.27 2.50
N THR A 306 -15.80 16.88 1.25
CA THR A 306 -15.23 17.62 0.11
C THR A 306 -15.85 19.01 -0.02
N ASP A 307 -17.19 19.11 0.11
CA ASP A 307 -17.92 20.37 0.05
C ASP A 307 -17.50 21.30 1.22
N SER A 308 -17.34 20.73 2.42
CA SER A 308 -16.87 21.49 3.59
C SER A 308 -15.42 21.98 3.45
N ILE A 309 -14.56 21.26 2.72
CA ILE A 309 -13.20 21.74 2.38
C ILE A 309 -13.30 22.98 1.50
N LEU A 310 -14.15 22.95 0.46
CA LEU A 310 -14.34 24.09 -0.43
C LEU A 310 -14.87 25.31 0.34
N MET A 311 -15.89 25.14 1.19
CA MET A 311 -16.41 26.22 2.04
C MET A 311 -15.36 26.79 2.99
N ALA A 312 -14.46 25.95 3.52
CA ALA A 312 -13.36 26.41 4.36
C ALA A 312 -12.30 27.19 3.57
N ILE A 313 -12.01 26.78 2.30
CA ILE A 313 -11.09 27.50 1.39
C ILE A 313 -11.71 28.85 0.98
N GLU A 314 -13.00 28.89 0.72
CA GLU A 314 -13.73 30.13 0.36
C GLU A 314 -13.95 31.07 1.56
N GLY A 315 -13.57 30.64 2.77
CA GLY A 315 -13.72 31.44 3.99
C GLY A 315 -15.18 31.66 4.43
N GLN A 316 -16.09 30.78 4.00
CA GLN A 316 -17.53 30.93 4.27
C GLN A 316 -17.93 30.51 5.69
N TYR A 317 -17.08 29.78 6.40
CA TYR A 317 -17.37 29.29 7.73
C TYR A 317 -16.85 30.22 8.83
N ALA A 318 -17.68 30.47 9.85
CA ALA A 318 -17.27 31.19 11.06
C ALA A 318 -16.21 30.39 11.83
N ILE A 319 -15.30 31.08 12.51
CA ILE A 319 -14.20 30.47 13.29
C ILE A 319 -14.71 29.38 14.25
N GLY A 320 -15.82 29.64 14.95
CA GLY A 320 -16.41 28.68 15.90
C GLY A 320 -16.82 27.36 15.22
N LEU A 321 -17.41 27.42 14.03
CA LEU A 321 -17.77 26.23 13.26
C LEU A 321 -16.53 25.51 12.73
N LEU A 322 -15.52 26.25 12.21
CA LEU A 322 -14.26 25.69 11.74
C LEU A 322 -13.56 24.86 12.82
N VAL A 323 -13.44 25.43 14.03
CA VAL A 323 -12.83 24.73 15.17
C VAL A 323 -13.67 23.51 15.58
N ALA A 324 -14.99 23.69 15.70
CA ALA A 324 -15.91 22.61 16.07
C ALA A 324 -15.84 21.45 15.06
N LEU A 325 -15.85 21.75 13.75
CA LEU A 325 -15.78 20.77 12.67
C LEU A 325 -14.42 20.06 12.63
N ALA A 326 -13.31 20.80 12.80
CA ALA A 326 -11.97 20.21 12.86
C ALA A 326 -11.88 19.13 13.95
N PHE A 327 -12.34 19.43 15.18
CA PHE A 327 -12.32 18.47 16.29
C PHE A 327 -13.39 17.38 16.15
N ALA A 328 -14.60 17.71 15.69
CA ALA A 328 -15.64 16.72 15.46
C ALA A 328 -15.18 15.66 14.45
N LYS A 329 -14.60 16.10 13.31
CA LYS A 329 -14.03 15.20 12.29
C LYS A 329 -12.88 14.38 12.84
N LEU A 330 -11.99 15.00 13.63
CA LEU A 330 -10.86 14.32 14.28
C LEU A 330 -11.34 13.14 15.11
N PHE A 331 -12.27 13.37 16.04
CA PHE A 331 -12.72 12.31 16.94
C PHE A 331 -13.61 11.29 16.26
N ALA A 332 -14.54 11.71 15.37
CA ALA A 332 -15.40 10.79 14.64
C ALA A 332 -14.59 9.81 13.80
N THR A 333 -13.63 10.32 13.01
CA THR A 333 -12.78 9.47 12.15
C THR A 333 -11.82 8.62 13.00
N ALA A 334 -11.14 9.21 14.01
CA ALA A 334 -10.18 8.47 14.82
C ALA A 334 -10.83 7.30 15.58
N ILE A 335 -12.03 7.49 16.10
CA ILE A 335 -12.78 6.45 16.80
C ILE A 335 -13.23 5.36 15.81
N SER A 336 -13.78 5.75 14.67
CA SER A 336 -14.24 4.80 13.65
C SER A 336 -13.09 3.93 13.11
N VAL A 337 -11.94 4.53 12.79
CA VAL A 337 -10.72 3.83 12.35
C VAL A 337 -10.17 2.94 13.48
N GLY A 338 -10.08 3.46 14.69
CA GLY A 338 -9.58 2.73 15.86
C GLY A 338 -10.43 1.50 16.21
N LEU A 339 -11.75 1.57 16.01
CA LEU A 339 -12.68 0.45 16.16
C LEU A 339 -12.67 -0.53 14.99
N GLY A 340 -11.94 -0.23 13.92
CA GLY A 340 -11.74 -1.13 12.77
C GLY A 340 -12.83 -1.02 11.69
N MET A 341 -13.47 0.13 11.55
CA MET A 341 -14.37 0.40 10.43
C MET A 341 -13.55 0.46 9.12
N PRO A 342 -14.03 -0.15 8.01
CA PRO A 342 -13.28 -0.22 6.76
C PRO A 342 -13.33 1.08 5.94
N ILE A 343 -12.87 2.19 6.53
CA ILE A 343 -12.89 3.54 5.98
C ILE A 343 -11.49 4.07 5.69
N GLY A 344 -11.40 5.16 4.89
CA GLY A 344 -10.21 5.96 4.69
C GLY A 344 -10.11 7.11 5.68
N LEU A 345 -8.92 7.64 5.84
CA LEU A 345 -8.63 8.75 6.74
C LEU A 345 -8.01 9.99 6.04
N ILE A 346 -7.61 9.90 4.76
CA ILE A 346 -6.94 11.00 4.07
C ILE A 346 -7.91 12.17 3.84
N GLY A 347 -9.11 11.93 3.25
CA GLY A 347 -10.13 12.97 3.10
C GLY A 347 -10.48 13.66 4.43
N PRO A 348 -10.82 12.91 5.48
CA PRO A 348 -10.97 13.49 6.81
C PRO A 348 -9.77 14.30 7.30
N THR A 349 -8.52 13.86 7.07
CA THR A 349 -7.34 14.64 7.48
C THR A 349 -7.20 15.95 6.69
N LEU A 350 -7.55 15.93 5.40
CA LEU A 350 -7.61 17.15 4.59
C LEU A 350 -8.63 18.14 5.14
N LEU A 351 -9.85 17.68 5.48
CA LEU A 351 -10.89 18.54 6.05
C LEU A 351 -10.48 19.09 7.43
N MET A 352 -9.93 18.25 8.32
CA MET A 352 -9.42 18.71 9.62
C MET A 352 -8.36 19.80 9.43
N GLY A 353 -7.44 19.59 8.49
CA GLY A 353 -6.39 20.54 8.14
C GLY A 353 -6.96 21.84 7.54
N ALA A 354 -7.90 21.74 6.59
CA ALA A 354 -8.54 22.89 5.97
C ALA A 354 -9.27 23.77 7.02
N CYS A 355 -10.07 23.15 7.88
CA CYS A 355 -10.80 23.87 8.92
C CYS A 355 -9.87 24.51 9.96
N ALA A 356 -8.87 23.76 10.45
CA ALA A 356 -7.91 24.31 11.41
C ALA A 356 -7.05 25.43 10.78
N GLY A 357 -6.58 25.22 9.53
CA GLY A 357 -5.83 26.21 8.79
C GLY A 357 -6.65 27.49 8.56
N SER A 358 -7.89 27.37 8.04
CA SER A 358 -8.79 28.52 7.84
C SER A 358 -9.07 29.29 9.14
N ALA A 359 -9.33 28.58 10.26
CA ALA A 359 -9.50 29.21 11.56
C ALA A 359 -8.25 29.99 12.00
N LEU A 360 -7.06 29.41 11.80
CA LEU A 360 -5.79 30.09 12.10
C LEU A 360 -5.55 31.28 11.16
N GLY A 361 -5.96 31.19 9.89
CA GLY A 361 -5.94 32.31 8.93
C GLY A 361 -6.79 33.49 9.39
N HIS A 362 -8.01 33.23 9.86
CA HIS A 362 -8.83 34.28 10.46
C HIS A 362 -8.17 34.92 11.69
N ILE A 363 -7.51 34.11 12.54
CA ILE A 363 -6.80 34.60 13.73
C ILE A 363 -5.57 35.44 13.33
N SER A 364 -4.88 35.11 12.23
CA SER A 364 -3.72 35.86 11.75
C SER A 364 -4.06 37.31 11.44
N GLY A 365 -5.25 37.57 10.89
CA GLY A 365 -5.76 38.92 10.64
C GLY A 365 -5.96 39.78 11.89
N TYR A 366 -6.06 39.17 13.08
CA TYR A 366 -6.10 39.90 14.36
C TYR A 366 -4.73 40.10 15.00
N ILE A 367 -3.73 39.29 14.61
CA ILE A 367 -2.37 39.34 15.21
C ILE A 367 -1.44 40.25 14.44
N LEU A 368 -1.56 40.26 13.11
CA LEU A 368 -0.68 41.01 12.23
C LEU A 368 -1.33 42.34 11.82
N ASP A 369 -0.63 43.45 12.06
CA ASP A 369 -1.02 44.76 11.55
C ASP A 369 -0.69 44.87 10.05
N GLY A 370 -1.71 44.85 9.21
CA GLY A 370 -1.57 45.02 7.75
C GLY A 370 -2.33 43.98 6.92
N PRO A 371 -2.14 43.97 5.60
CA PRO A 371 -2.77 42.98 4.74
C PRO A 371 -2.21 41.58 5.05
N THR A 372 -3.10 40.64 5.32
CA THR A 372 -2.79 39.22 5.54
C THR A 372 -3.34 38.38 4.38
N SER A 373 -2.78 37.22 4.19
CA SER A 373 -3.30 36.25 3.22
C SER A 373 -4.69 35.79 3.60
N ASP A 374 -5.49 35.40 2.63
CA ASP A 374 -6.86 34.94 2.82
C ASP A 374 -6.93 33.66 3.67
N ALA A 375 -8.04 33.46 4.38
CA ALA A 375 -8.28 32.25 5.17
C ALA A 375 -8.14 30.96 4.33
N GLY A 376 -8.49 31.02 3.03
CA GLY A 376 -8.32 29.93 2.08
C GLY A 376 -6.85 29.52 1.85
N PHE A 377 -5.94 30.48 1.85
CA PHE A 377 -4.50 30.18 1.79
C PHE A 377 -4.05 29.34 2.99
N TYR A 378 -4.44 29.72 4.19
CA TYR A 378 -4.14 28.97 5.40
C TYR A 378 -4.88 27.64 5.46
N ALA A 379 -6.09 27.54 4.90
CA ALA A 379 -6.83 26.27 4.77
C ALA A 379 -6.03 25.27 3.92
N MET A 380 -5.51 25.70 2.76
CA MET A 380 -4.69 24.87 1.89
C MET A 380 -3.38 24.44 2.59
N LEU A 381 -2.69 25.34 3.30
CA LEU A 381 -1.52 24.98 4.10
C LEU A 381 -1.86 23.91 5.15
N GLY A 382 -2.99 24.09 5.82
CA GLY A 382 -3.48 23.17 6.85
C GLY A 382 -3.78 21.77 6.28
N MET A 383 -4.38 21.67 5.09
CA MET A 383 -4.63 20.40 4.41
C MET A 383 -3.34 19.59 4.25
N GLY A 384 -2.31 20.19 3.66
CA GLY A 384 -1.02 19.53 3.44
C GLY A 384 -0.31 19.17 4.75
N ALA A 385 -0.29 20.09 5.71
CA ALA A 385 0.37 19.88 7.00
C ALA A 385 -0.27 18.76 7.82
N MET A 386 -1.62 18.72 7.91
CA MET A 386 -2.34 17.69 8.65
C MET A 386 -2.19 16.31 7.99
N MET A 387 -2.33 16.23 6.65
CA MET A 387 -2.12 15.00 5.91
C MET A 387 -0.69 14.47 6.10
N SER A 388 0.32 15.34 5.95
CA SER A 388 1.72 14.96 6.14
C SER A 388 1.99 14.43 7.54
N ALA A 389 1.57 15.16 8.57
CA ALA A 389 1.87 14.81 9.95
C ALA A 389 1.19 13.51 10.41
N VAL A 390 -0.04 13.23 9.94
CA VAL A 390 -0.76 11.97 10.24
C VAL A 390 -0.14 10.78 9.51
N LEU A 391 0.25 10.96 8.24
CA LEU A 391 0.79 9.88 7.42
C LEU A 391 2.29 9.73 7.54
N GLN A 392 3.01 10.74 8.03
CA GLN A 392 4.47 10.87 7.98
C GLN A 392 4.99 10.76 6.53
N ALA A 393 4.29 11.46 5.61
CA ALA A 393 4.54 11.44 4.18
C ALA A 393 4.58 12.87 3.60
N PRO A 394 5.68 13.61 3.81
CA PRO A 394 5.78 15.02 3.41
C PRO A 394 5.74 15.24 1.89
N LEU A 395 6.35 14.36 1.10
CA LEU A 395 6.35 14.51 -0.36
C LEU A 395 4.97 14.21 -0.95
N ALA A 396 4.30 13.14 -0.50
CA ALA A 396 2.95 12.81 -0.94
C ALA A 396 1.96 13.94 -0.58
N ALA A 397 2.11 14.54 0.60
CA ALA A 397 1.26 15.64 1.04
C ALA A 397 1.51 16.92 0.21
N LEU A 398 2.77 17.27 -0.07
CA LEU A 398 3.10 18.45 -0.85
C LEU A 398 2.61 18.35 -2.30
N ILE A 399 2.90 17.22 -2.95
CA ILE A 399 2.47 16.98 -4.33
C ILE A 399 0.95 16.85 -4.39
N GLY A 400 0.34 16.15 -3.42
CA GLY A 400 -1.12 16.05 -3.31
C GLY A 400 -1.78 17.40 -3.14
N LEU A 401 -1.25 18.26 -2.29
CA LEU A 401 -1.73 19.62 -2.11
C LEU A 401 -1.67 20.43 -3.43
N MET A 402 -0.53 20.35 -4.12
CA MET A 402 -0.33 21.06 -5.40
C MET A 402 -1.29 20.56 -6.49
N GLU A 403 -1.47 19.24 -6.63
CA GLU A 403 -2.38 18.67 -7.63
C GLU A 403 -3.86 18.91 -7.29
N LEU A 404 -4.23 18.86 -6.01
CA LEU A 404 -5.61 19.08 -5.59
C LEU A 404 -6.05 20.54 -5.71
N THR A 405 -5.14 21.50 -5.45
CA THR A 405 -5.46 22.94 -5.43
C THR A 405 -5.07 23.66 -6.71
N HIS A 406 -4.26 23.06 -7.58
CA HIS A 406 -3.69 23.65 -8.80
C HIS A 406 -3.00 25.01 -8.56
N ASN A 407 -2.50 25.26 -7.35
CA ASN A 407 -1.90 26.52 -6.94
C ASN A 407 -0.40 26.37 -6.66
N PRO A 408 0.50 26.70 -7.62
CA PRO A 408 1.94 26.64 -7.41
C PRO A 408 2.47 27.63 -6.36
N GLY A 409 1.78 28.73 -6.10
CA GLY A 409 2.17 29.75 -5.13
C GLY A 409 2.23 29.24 -3.69
N ILE A 410 1.58 28.11 -3.41
CA ILE A 410 1.54 27.50 -2.08
C ILE A 410 2.76 26.63 -1.77
N ILE A 411 3.61 26.30 -2.75
CA ILE A 411 4.70 25.31 -2.59
C ILE A 411 5.65 25.70 -1.47
N LEU A 412 6.20 26.90 -1.47
CA LEU A 412 7.20 27.32 -0.50
C LEU A 412 6.66 27.39 0.94
N PRO A 413 5.55 28.10 1.23
CA PRO A 413 4.95 28.12 2.56
C PRO A 413 4.39 26.73 2.94
N GLY A 414 3.88 25.95 1.97
CA GLY A 414 3.43 24.59 2.17
C GLY A 414 4.54 23.65 2.62
N MET A 415 5.71 23.71 1.98
CA MET A 415 6.89 22.94 2.41
C MET A 415 7.26 23.25 3.86
N ALA A 416 7.31 24.54 4.22
CA ALA A 416 7.64 24.96 5.57
C ALA A 416 6.64 24.43 6.60
N THR A 417 5.34 24.60 6.35
CA THR A 417 4.28 24.15 7.26
C THR A 417 4.26 22.61 7.38
N ILE A 418 4.37 21.89 6.27
CA ILE A 418 4.39 20.42 6.20
C ILE A 418 5.56 19.86 7.01
N VAL A 419 6.77 20.38 6.80
CA VAL A 419 7.96 19.89 7.51
C VAL A 419 7.88 20.17 9.02
N ILE A 420 7.44 21.36 9.41
CA ILE A 420 7.28 21.70 10.84
C ILE A 420 6.20 20.85 11.50
N ALA A 421 5.05 20.63 10.84
CA ALA A 421 4.00 19.78 11.37
C ALA A 421 4.47 18.32 11.53
N ASN A 422 5.22 17.81 10.55
CA ASN A 422 5.77 16.47 10.56
C ASN A 422 6.79 16.29 11.72
N ILE A 423 7.76 17.21 11.84
CA ILE A 423 8.74 17.22 12.93
C ILE A 423 8.02 17.35 14.28
N SER A 424 7.02 18.21 14.37
CA SER A 424 6.27 18.40 15.62
C SER A 424 5.57 17.11 16.04
N CYS A 425 4.89 16.43 15.12
CA CYS A 425 4.21 15.17 15.39
C CYS A 425 5.20 14.07 15.81
N SER A 426 6.28 13.88 15.03
CA SER A 426 7.20 12.76 15.23
C SER A 426 8.20 13.00 16.37
N TYR A 427 8.81 14.18 16.44
CA TYR A 427 9.88 14.45 17.42
C TYR A 427 9.34 14.91 18.77
N PHE A 428 8.45 15.92 18.79
CA PHE A 428 7.93 16.47 20.06
C PHE A 428 6.86 15.56 20.67
N PHE A 429 5.92 15.07 19.87
CA PHE A 429 4.81 14.24 20.36
C PHE A 429 5.07 12.73 20.22
N LYS A 430 6.19 12.33 19.61
CA LYS A 430 6.63 10.93 19.46
C LYS A 430 5.56 10.02 18.84
N GLN A 431 4.87 10.52 17.82
CA GLN A 431 3.93 9.74 17.03
C GLN A 431 4.49 9.51 15.65
N ASP A 432 4.57 8.24 15.23
CA ASP A 432 4.88 7.84 13.86
C ASP A 432 3.64 7.92 12.96
N SER A 433 3.77 7.49 11.70
CA SER A 433 2.62 7.34 10.80
C SER A 433 1.51 6.56 11.50
N VAL A 434 0.27 7.04 11.37
CA VAL A 434 -0.91 6.35 11.93
C VAL A 434 -1.00 4.89 11.49
N PHE A 435 -0.59 4.59 10.26
CA PHE A 435 -0.58 3.21 9.74
C PHE A 435 0.47 2.34 10.42
N VAL A 436 1.67 2.88 10.64
CA VAL A 436 2.76 2.19 11.35
C VAL A 436 2.37 1.98 12.82
N GLU A 437 1.79 2.99 13.47
CA GLU A 437 1.31 2.85 14.86
C GLU A 437 0.20 1.81 14.99
N VAL A 438 -0.73 1.75 14.02
CA VAL A 438 -1.77 0.71 13.95
C VAL A 438 -1.15 -0.68 13.83
N LEU A 439 -0.13 -0.86 12.98
CA LEU A 439 0.57 -2.14 12.82
C LEU A 439 1.38 -2.51 14.08
N ARG A 440 2.07 -1.55 14.69
CA ARG A 440 2.82 -1.74 15.94
C ARG A 440 1.93 -2.22 17.08
N LYS A 441 0.70 -1.68 17.19
CA LYS A 441 -0.31 -2.14 18.16
C LYS A 441 -0.79 -3.57 17.90
N GLN A 442 -0.71 -4.04 16.65
CA GLN A 442 -1.00 -5.43 16.29
C GLN A 442 0.19 -6.38 16.49
N GLY A 443 1.30 -5.89 17.04
CA GLY A 443 2.53 -6.66 17.26
C GLY A 443 3.39 -6.83 16.00
N LEU A 444 3.17 -6.01 14.98
CA LEU A 444 3.92 -6.02 13.74
C LEU A 444 4.91 -4.86 13.74
N ASP A 445 6.20 -5.16 13.76
CA ASP A 445 7.26 -4.14 13.71
C ASP A 445 7.61 -3.82 12.25
N TYR A 446 7.01 -2.77 11.73
CA TYR A 446 7.21 -2.32 10.36
C TYR A 446 8.40 -1.35 10.30
N GLN A 447 9.59 -1.86 9.96
CA GLN A 447 10.79 -1.03 9.79
C GLN A 447 11.26 -1.06 8.33
N ALA A 448 11.51 0.11 7.77
CA ALA A 448 12.16 0.25 6.47
C ALA A 448 13.66 -0.03 6.64
N ASN A 449 14.10 -1.26 6.34
CA ASN A 449 15.52 -1.62 6.35
C ASN A 449 16.02 -1.68 4.90
N PRO A 450 17.03 -0.86 4.50
CA PRO A 450 17.54 -0.82 3.13
C PRO A 450 17.98 -2.19 2.60
N ILE A 451 18.67 -3.00 3.43
CA ILE A 451 19.07 -4.36 3.03
C ILE A 451 17.86 -5.24 2.75
N THR A 452 16.81 -5.14 3.56
CA THR A 452 15.57 -5.88 3.34
C THR A 452 14.88 -5.45 2.04
N GLN A 453 14.93 -4.18 1.72
CA GLN A 453 14.39 -3.64 0.47
C GLN A 453 15.17 -4.18 -0.73
N ALA A 454 16.51 -4.08 -0.74
CA ALA A 454 17.36 -4.61 -1.80
C ALA A 454 17.09 -6.10 -2.05
N LEU A 455 17.01 -6.91 -1.00
CA LEU A 455 16.71 -8.34 -1.09
C LEU A 455 15.29 -8.65 -1.59
N ASN A 456 14.33 -7.78 -1.35
CA ASN A 456 12.95 -7.94 -1.84
C ASN A 456 12.80 -7.60 -3.33
N HIS A 457 13.68 -6.78 -3.89
CA HIS A 457 13.66 -6.43 -5.32
C HIS A 457 14.12 -7.56 -6.23
N GLN A 458 14.99 -8.44 -5.74
CA GLN A 458 15.57 -9.52 -6.52
C GLN A 458 14.85 -10.85 -6.24
N GLY A 459 14.51 -11.57 -7.33
CA GLY A 459 14.06 -12.95 -7.26
C GLY A 459 15.24 -13.92 -7.11
N VAL A 460 15.03 -15.07 -6.49
CA VAL A 460 16.06 -16.12 -6.30
C VAL A 460 16.69 -16.59 -7.61
N ILE A 461 15.93 -16.56 -8.71
CA ILE A 461 16.41 -16.95 -10.04
C ILE A 461 17.59 -16.10 -10.52
N SER A 462 17.68 -14.84 -10.07
CA SER A 462 18.74 -13.91 -10.52
C SER A 462 20.13 -14.26 -10.02
N LEU A 463 20.24 -15.00 -8.91
CA LEU A 463 21.50 -15.41 -8.29
C LEU A 463 21.68 -16.93 -8.22
N MET A 464 20.68 -17.72 -8.63
CA MET A 464 20.84 -19.17 -8.65
C MET A 464 21.81 -19.60 -9.76
N HIS A 465 22.50 -20.66 -9.50
CA HIS A 465 23.29 -21.39 -10.50
C HIS A 465 22.38 -22.40 -11.20
N ASP A 466 22.27 -22.34 -12.52
CA ASP A 466 21.47 -23.24 -13.33
C ASP A 466 22.31 -24.35 -14.02
N ASP A 467 23.62 -24.35 -13.80
CA ASP A 467 24.56 -25.35 -14.24
C ASP A 467 24.59 -26.55 -13.27
N VAL A 468 23.49 -27.26 -13.23
CA VAL A 468 23.27 -28.42 -12.33
C VAL A 468 23.16 -29.72 -13.12
N SER A 469 23.67 -30.79 -12.56
CA SER A 469 23.50 -32.16 -13.08
C SER A 469 22.86 -33.05 -12.02
N HIS A 470 21.94 -33.92 -12.47
CA HIS A 470 21.22 -34.85 -11.60
C HIS A 470 21.74 -36.27 -11.83
N HIS A 471 22.08 -36.93 -10.74
CA HIS A 471 22.59 -38.33 -10.76
C HIS A 471 21.95 -39.11 -9.63
N TYR A 472 21.96 -40.46 -9.77
CA TYR A 472 21.58 -41.38 -8.71
C TYR A 472 22.81 -41.82 -7.96
N ASP A 473 22.65 -42.16 -6.70
CA ASP A 473 23.75 -42.56 -5.81
C ASP A 473 24.62 -43.73 -6.33
N ASP A 474 24.06 -44.60 -7.15
CA ASP A 474 24.74 -45.75 -7.77
C ASP A 474 25.44 -45.42 -9.12
N ASP A 475 25.33 -44.20 -9.65
CA ASP A 475 25.84 -43.87 -11.01
C ASP A 475 27.22 -43.20 -11.00
N ILE A 476 28.27 -43.98 -10.79
CA ILE A 476 29.66 -43.50 -10.78
C ILE A 476 30.08 -42.95 -12.16
N ALA A 477 29.60 -43.55 -13.29
CA ALA A 477 29.93 -43.08 -14.63
C ALA A 477 29.35 -41.70 -14.89
N GLY A 478 28.20 -41.36 -14.31
CA GLY A 478 27.59 -40.04 -14.35
C GLY A 478 28.47 -39.00 -13.65
N TYR A 479 29.08 -39.30 -12.50
CA TYR A 479 29.99 -38.38 -11.81
C TYR A 479 31.22 -38.02 -12.63
N LEU A 480 31.80 -39.00 -13.34
CA LEU A 480 32.96 -38.80 -14.19
C LEU A 480 32.63 -37.93 -15.43
N SER A 481 31.41 -38.05 -15.96
CA SER A 481 30.96 -37.22 -17.10
C SER A 481 30.75 -35.75 -16.75
N VAL A 482 30.42 -35.46 -15.49
CA VAL A 482 30.23 -34.08 -14.99
C VAL A 482 31.56 -33.32 -14.95
N ALA A 483 32.65 -33.99 -14.62
CA ALA A 483 33.97 -33.37 -14.58
C ALA A 483 34.42 -32.85 -15.96
N ASP A 484 33.95 -33.50 -17.06
CA ASP A 484 34.29 -33.14 -18.43
C ASP A 484 33.37 -32.06 -19.06
N ILE A 485 32.17 -31.82 -18.48
CA ILE A 485 31.11 -30.97 -19.09
C ILE A 485 31.06 -29.55 -18.50
N GLY A 486 31.83 -29.25 -17.43
CA GLY A 486 31.88 -27.92 -16.83
C GLY A 486 30.64 -27.55 -16.02
N VAL A 487 29.93 -28.53 -15.48
CA VAL A 487 28.78 -28.34 -14.58
C VAL A 487 29.31 -28.05 -13.17
N SER A 488 28.82 -26.99 -12.54
CA SER A 488 29.33 -26.56 -11.23
C SER A 488 28.70 -27.29 -10.04
N TRP A 489 27.44 -27.75 -10.19
CA TRP A 489 26.69 -28.36 -9.10
C TRP A 489 26.18 -29.76 -9.45
N LEU A 490 26.34 -30.67 -8.49
CA LEU A 490 25.88 -32.05 -8.58
C LEU A 490 24.77 -32.29 -7.56
N ILE A 491 23.62 -32.74 -8.03
CA ILE A 491 22.48 -33.15 -7.20
C ILE A 491 22.40 -34.67 -7.26
N ILE A 492 22.52 -35.31 -6.08
CA ILE A 492 22.47 -36.74 -5.96
C ILE A 492 21.10 -37.12 -5.39
N ASN A 493 20.38 -37.93 -6.15
CA ASN A 493 19.09 -38.47 -5.73
C ASN A 493 19.24 -39.90 -5.21
N ASN A 494 18.45 -40.26 -4.22
CA ASN A 494 18.29 -41.64 -3.78
C ASN A 494 17.39 -42.43 -4.74
N ARG A 495 17.18 -43.73 -4.50
CA ARG A 495 16.33 -44.62 -5.32
C ARG A 495 14.84 -44.22 -5.34
N ASP A 496 14.40 -43.40 -4.41
CA ASP A 496 13.03 -42.90 -4.29
C ASP A 496 12.88 -41.49 -4.94
N ASP A 497 13.79 -41.08 -5.81
CA ASP A 497 13.86 -39.75 -6.46
C ASP A 497 13.93 -38.56 -5.45
N GLN A 498 14.32 -38.82 -4.20
CA GLN A 498 14.53 -37.74 -3.23
C GLN A 498 15.99 -37.29 -3.28
N VAL A 499 16.21 -35.98 -3.17
CA VAL A 499 17.55 -35.39 -3.12
C VAL A 499 18.21 -35.76 -1.79
N ASP A 500 19.35 -36.42 -1.87
CA ASP A 500 20.14 -36.87 -0.73
C ASP A 500 21.33 -35.94 -0.46
N HIS A 501 22.04 -35.56 -1.52
CA HIS A 501 23.20 -34.67 -1.43
C HIS A 501 23.20 -33.58 -2.50
N VAL A 502 23.80 -32.45 -2.16
CA VAL A 502 24.07 -31.32 -3.10
C VAL A 502 25.53 -30.94 -2.92
N LEU A 503 26.34 -31.14 -3.96
CA LEU A 503 27.78 -30.95 -3.93
C LEU A 503 28.21 -29.91 -4.97
N TYR A 504 29.24 -29.12 -4.64
CA TYR A 504 29.92 -28.27 -5.60
C TYR A 504 31.09 -29.02 -6.23
N GLN A 505 31.35 -28.81 -7.53
CA GLN A 505 32.36 -29.56 -8.29
C GLN A 505 33.76 -29.61 -7.61
N SER A 506 34.18 -28.50 -7.02
CA SER A 506 35.47 -28.46 -6.31
C SER A 506 35.55 -29.34 -5.04
N GLN A 507 34.41 -29.84 -4.58
CA GLN A 507 34.32 -30.77 -3.42
C GLN A 507 34.36 -32.22 -3.85
N ILE A 508 34.40 -32.52 -5.15
CA ILE A 508 34.41 -33.86 -5.69
C ILE A 508 35.88 -34.30 -5.87
N ASN A 509 36.28 -35.35 -5.16
CA ASN A 509 37.60 -35.92 -5.33
C ASN A 509 37.50 -37.15 -6.25
N LEU A 510 37.98 -37.02 -7.49
CA LEU A 510 37.87 -38.03 -8.54
C LEU A 510 38.79 -39.26 -8.37
N ASP A 511 39.67 -39.25 -7.39
CA ASP A 511 40.61 -40.37 -7.14
C ASP A 511 39.97 -41.57 -6.42
N GLN A 512 38.70 -41.51 -6.05
CA GLN A 512 38.01 -42.57 -5.34
C GLN A 512 36.97 -43.28 -6.22
N SER A 513 37.02 -44.62 -6.18
CA SER A 513 36.23 -45.50 -7.05
C SER A 513 34.83 -45.85 -6.56
N SER A 514 34.33 -45.20 -5.51
CA SER A 514 32.99 -45.45 -4.98
C SER A 514 32.24 -44.14 -4.69
N SER A 515 30.93 -44.12 -4.90
CA SER A 515 30.07 -42.97 -4.57
C SER A 515 30.18 -42.53 -3.11
N MET A 516 30.28 -43.49 -2.20
CA MET A 516 30.45 -43.27 -0.76
C MET A 516 31.80 -42.63 -0.44
N GLY A 517 32.86 -43.01 -1.14
CA GLY A 517 34.20 -42.42 -1.03
C GLY A 517 34.26 -40.99 -1.59
N LEU A 518 33.51 -40.67 -2.61
CA LEU A 518 33.37 -39.29 -3.15
C LEU A 518 32.71 -38.36 -2.14
N ILE A 519 31.70 -38.85 -1.43
CA ILE A 519 30.97 -38.08 -0.43
C ILE A 519 31.83 -37.91 0.84
N GLU A 520 32.52 -38.98 1.30
CA GLU A 520 33.42 -38.94 2.47
C GLU A 520 34.66 -38.08 2.22
N SER A 521 35.23 -38.09 1.01
CA SER A 521 36.40 -37.29 0.66
C SER A 521 36.07 -35.76 0.52
N ALA A 522 34.82 -35.42 0.24
CA ALA A 522 34.37 -34.04 0.26
C ALA A 522 34.42 -33.39 1.67
N GLY A 523 34.80 -34.18 2.70
CA GLY A 523 35.20 -33.65 4.02
C GLY A 523 34.12 -32.91 4.79
N SER A 524 32.86 -33.01 4.38
CA SER A 524 31.77 -32.28 5.01
C SER A 524 30.66 -33.20 5.48
N PRO A 525 30.18 -33.01 6.71
CA PRO A 525 28.84 -33.47 7.05
C PRO A 525 27.90 -32.86 6.00
N THR A 526 26.92 -33.64 5.56
CA THR A 526 25.84 -33.21 4.63
C THR A 526 25.50 -31.73 4.83
N VAL A 527 25.89 -30.90 3.85
CA VAL A 527 25.63 -29.48 3.95
C VAL A 527 24.11 -29.33 3.96
N ALA A 528 23.56 -28.80 5.06
CA ALA A 528 22.12 -28.65 5.21
C ALA A 528 21.54 -27.82 4.08
N PHE A 529 20.70 -28.44 3.26
CA PHE A 529 20.00 -27.77 2.15
C PHE A 529 18.50 -27.73 2.40
N GLY A 530 17.83 -26.81 1.71
CA GLY A 530 16.38 -26.67 1.76
C GLY A 530 15.81 -26.39 0.37
N PHE A 531 14.49 -26.47 0.25
CA PHE A 531 13.79 -26.16 -0.98
C PHE A 531 13.19 -24.74 -0.93
N CYS A 532 13.32 -24.00 -2.03
CA CYS A 532 12.79 -22.66 -2.18
C CYS A 532 12.11 -22.53 -3.54
N SER A 533 10.96 -21.85 -3.58
CA SER A 533 10.23 -21.62 -4.84
C SER A 533 10.99 -20.66 -5.75
N SER A 534 10.99 -20.92 -7.05
CA SER A 534 11.50 -20.03 -8.10
C SER A 534 10.85 -18.63 -8.09
N ARG A 535 9.68 -18.49 -7.44
CA ARG A 535 8.98 -17.23 -7.29
C ARG A 535 9.44 -16.39 -6.10
N ALA A 536 10.23 -16.97 -5.20
CA ALA A 536 10.67 -16.30 -3.97
C ALA A 536 11.62 -15.14 -4.26
N THR A 537 11.63 -14.16 -3.35
CA THR A 537 12.64 -13.10 -3.31
C THR A 537 13.90 -13.59 -2.58
N LEU A 538 15.02 -12.88 -2.76
CA LEU A 538 16.23 -13.16 -1.99
C LEU A 538 16.02 -12.99 -0.48
N LYS A 539 15.10 -12.08 -0.06
CA LYS A 539 14.73 -11.92 1.35
C LYS A 539 14.07 -13.17 1.92
N GLU A 540 13.14 -13.76 1.18
CA GLU A 540 12.47 -15.00 1.59
C GLU A 540 13.45 -16.17 1.69
N ALA A 541 14.35 -16.27 0.70
CA ALA A 541 15.43 -17.25 0.70
C ALA A 541 16.37 -17.07 1.91
N TRP A 542 16.77 -15.83 2.19
CA TRP A 542 17.60 -15.48 3.35
C TRP A 542 16.93 -15.83 4.68
N ASP A 543 15.65 -15.49 4.85
CA ASP A 543 14.91 -15.79 6.06
C ASP A 543 14.76 -17.30 6.28
N LEU A 544 14.55 -18.06 5.19
CA LEU A 544 14.49 -19.53 5.23
C LEU A 544 15.82 -20.13 5.68
N CYS A 545 16.93 -19.66 5.10
CA CYS A 545 18.28 -20.11 5.48
C CYS A 545 18.59 -19.79 6.94
N LYS A 546 18.31 -18.56 7.38
CA LYS A 546 18.55 -18.15 8.77
C LYS A 546 17.72 -18.94 9.79
N LYS A 547 16.46 -19.26 9.45
CA LYS A 547 15.55 -19.99 10.34
C LYS A 547 15.91 -21.47 10.49
N ARG A 548 16.47 -22.09 9.46
CA ARG A 548 16.74 -23.54 9.38
C ARG A 548 18.21 -23.88 9.32
N ASP A 549 19.09 -22.87 9.35
CA ASP A 549 20.55 -22.98 9.18
C ASP A 549 20.98 -23.69 7.89
N TYR A 550 20.22 -23.47 6.79
CA TYR A 550 20.58 -24.01 5.50
C TYR A 550 21.75 -23.21 4.90
N LYS A 551 22.70 -23.93 4.25
CA LYS A 551 23.84 -23.32 3.55
C LYS A 551 23.58 -23.19 2.04
N GLN A 552 22.63 -23.96 1.53
CA GLN A 552 22.26 -24.03 0.12
C GLN A 552 20.74 -24.18 -0.02
N LEU A 553 20.17 -23.63 -1.07
CA LEU A 553 18.77 -23.79 -1.43
C LEU A 553 18.63 -24.38 -2.82
N LEU A 554 17.84 -25.43 -2.94
CA LEU A 554 17.38 -25.97 -4.22
C LEU A 554 16.17 -25.16 -4.68
N ILE A 555 16.28 -24.54 -5.84
CA ILE A 555 15.23 -23.71 -6.39
C ILE A 555 14.32 -24.59 -7.25
N THR A 556 13.04 -24.65 -6.88
CA THR A 556 12.03 -25.48 -7.55
C THR A 556 11.03 -24.65 -8.32
N ASP A 557 10.66 -25.13 -9.50
CA ASP A 557 9.56 -24.53 -10.29
C ASP A 557 8.19 -24.91 -9.70
N VAL A 558 7.13 -24.39 -10.30
CA VAL A 558 5.73 -24.61 -9.88
C VAL A 558 5.31 -26.10 -9.98
N ASP A 559 5.93 -26.86 -10.88
CA ASP A 559 5.71 -28.29 -11.09
C ASP A 559 6.59 -29.18 -10.16
N GLY A 560 7.42 -28.57 -9.32
CA GLY A 560 8.31 -29.27 -8.38
C GLY A 560 9.67 -29.65 -8.97
N SER A 561 9.93 -29.39 -10.27
CA SER A 561 11.24 -29.65 -10.88
C SER A 561 12.31 -28.72 -10.31
N ILE A 562 13.52 -29.23 -10.11
CA ILE A 562 14.64 -28.43 -9.62
C ILE A 562 15.23 -27.64 -10.81
N MET A 563 15.30 -26.32 -10.66
CA MET A 563 15.82 -25.39 -11.66
C MET A 563 17.29 -25.05 -11.45
N GLY A 564 17.78 -25.12 -10.22
CA GLY A 564 19.15 -24.74 -9.87
C GLY A 564 19.41 -24.72 -8.39
N VAL A 565 20.62 -24.32 -8.02
CA VAL A 565 21.11 -24.21 -6.64
C VAL A 565 21.42 -22.74 -6.32
N LEU A 566 21.00 -22.27 -5.15
CA LEU A 566 21.33 -20.95 -4.62
C LEU A 566 22.14 -21.12 -3.34
N PRO A 567 23.47 -20.91 -3.36
CA PRO A 567 24.29 -20.86 -2.16
C PRO A 567 24.00 -19.62 -1.32
N VAL A 568 23.97 -19.76 0.00
CA VAL A 568 23.81 -18.63 0.93
C VAL A 568 24.93 -17.60 0.77
N ALA A 569 26.13 -18.05 0.39
CA ALA A 569 27.28 -17.17 0.13
C ALA A 569 27.01 -16.12 -0.96
N GLU A 570 26.22 -16.46 -2.00
CA GLU A 570 25.86 -15.51 -3.05
C GLU A 570 24.88 -14.43 -2.53
N ILE A 571 23.95 -14.79 -1.64
CA ILE A 571 23.05 -13.83 -0.98
C ILE A 571 23.87 -12.86 -0.10
N VAL A 572 24.84 -13.39 0.67
CA VAL A 572 25.73 -12.58 1.52
C VAL A 572 26.60 -11.65 0.67
N LYS A 573 27.14 -12.13 -0.43
CA LYS A 573 27.94 -11.34 -1.37
C LYS A 573 27.12 -10.22 -2.02
N TYR A 574 25.84 -10.51 -2.34
CA TYR A 574 24.92 -9.49 -2.82
C TYR A 574 24.67 -8.38 -1.78
N MET A 575 24.44 -8.77 -0.51
CA MET A 575 24.26 -7.80 0.60
C MET A 575 25.50 -6.93 0.90
N GLN A 576 26.69 -7.37 0.49
CA GLN A 576 27.95 -6.64 0.72
C GLN A 576 28.30 -5.70 -0.45
N LYS A 577 27.64 -5.85 -1.60
CA LYS A 577 27.88 -5.02 -2.79
C LYS A 577 27.12 -3.70 -2.79
N ASP A 578 26.00 -3.65 -2.06
CA ASP A 578 25.15 -2.48 -1.84
C ASP A 578 25.43 -1.88 -0.44
#